data_8fe669480aff25f88ff6627c90f10085
#
_entry.id   8fe669480aff25f88ff6627c90f10085
#
_cell.length_a   1.000
_cell.length_b   1.000
_cell.length_c   1.000
_cell.angle_alpha   90.00
_cell.angle_beta   90.00
_cell.angle_gamma   90.00
#
_symmetry.space_group_name_H-M   'P 1'
#
loop_
_entity.id
_entity.type
_entity.pdbx_description
1 polymer ?
#
loop_
_entity_poly.entity_id
_entity_poly.type
_entity_poly.pdbx_seq_one_letter_code
_entity_poly.pdbx_strand_id
1 'polypeptide(L)'
;SNNIDVKILSLDLSKNEDIEKLFNYIKINKIEINTLINNAGVGTFGDFKDILWEKEEELIDINIKSLTKLTKYFLQQIIKDENGGILNVASTAAFCSGPRMASYYASKAYVLNLTEAIYEECKNTGVKISCLCPGPVKTGFQGKAGIKKSEAAKKYLMDAKDVANIAYKEFNKGKLIIIPGIKNKLLVLGNKFLPRCISRKIILLTNKK
;
A
#
# COMPACT_ATOMS: atom_id res chain seq x y z
N SER A 1 12.12 -14.76 -23.53
CA SER A 1 12.10 -15.11 -22.09
C SER A 1 13.28 -14.43 -21.44
N ASN A 2 13.03 -13.42 -20.60
CA ASN A 2 14.08 -12.86 -19.76
C ASN A 2 14.43 -13.93 -18.73
N ASN A 3 15.70 -14.34 -18.66
CA ASN A 3 16.22 -15.21 -17.59
C ASN A 3 16.22 -14.37 -16.29
N ILE A 4 15.11 -14.40 -15.55
CA ILE A 4 14.97 -13.74 -14.26
C ILE A 4 15.08 -14.83 -13.20
N ASP A 5 16.05 -14.71 -12.29
CA ASP A 5 16.12 -15.56 -11.09
C ASP A 5 15.09 -15.07 -10.07
N VAL A 6 14.17 -15.96 -9.66
CA VAL A 6 13.12 -15.65 -8.69
C VAL A 6 13.32 -16.51 -7.44
N LYS A 7 13.50 -15.86 -6.30
CA LYS A 7 13.57 -16.53 -4.99
C LYS A 7 12.31 -16.25 -4.19
N ILE A 8 11.69 -17.31 -3.66
CA ILE A 8 10.45 -17.24 -2.91
C ILE A 8 10.73 -17.60 -1.45
N LEU A 9 10.32 -16.72 -0.53
CA LEU A 9 10.32 -16.96 0.91
C LEU A 9 8.88 -16.89 1.41
N SER A 10 8.38 -18.00 1.97
CA SER A 10 7.05 -18.03 2.59
C SER A 10 7.17 -17.56 4.04
N LEU A 11 6.80 -16.30 4.28
CA LEU A 11 6.93 -15.63 5.58
C LEU A 11 5.62 -14.91 5.92
N ASP A 12 5.27 -14.90 7.21
CA ASP A 12 4.14 -14.16 7.75
C ASP A 12 4.61 -12.78 8.23
N LEU A 13 4.30 -11.74 7.46
CA LEU A 13 4.73 -10.38 7.77
C LEU A 13 4.02 -9.77 8.99
N SER A 14 3.01 -10.41 9.57
CA SER A 14 2.46 -10.00 10.86
C SER A 14 3.40 -10.37 12.02
N LYS A 15 4.34 -11.29 11.79
CA LYS A 15 5.26 -11.81 12.80
C LYS A 15 6.64 -11.18 12.67
N ASN A 16 7.11 -10.60 13.77
CA ASN A 16 8.43 -9.98 13.82
C ASN A 16 9.55 -10.96 13.52
N GLU A 17 9.43 -12.21 14.00
CA GLU A 17 10.41 -13.27 13.80
C GLU A 17 10.60 -13.60 12.32
N ASP A 18 9.53 -13.56 11.53
CA ASP A 18 9.60 -13.84 10.09
C ASP A 18 10.25 -12.68 9.32
N ILE A 19 10.05 -11.45 9.76
CA ILE A 19 10.78 -10.29 9.21
C ILE A 19 12.27 -10.40 9.52
N GLU A 20 12.64 -10.83 10.73
CA GLU A 20 14.06 -11.08 11.07
C GLU A 20 14.66 -12.23 10.24
N LYS A 21 13.90 -13.29 9.97
CA LYS A 21 14.34 -14.35 9.05
C LYS A 21 14.63 -13.82 7.64
N LEU A 22 13.78 -12.90 7.13
CA LEU A 22 14.02 -12.23 5.85
C LEU A 22 15.34 -11.46 5.86
N PHE A 23 15.58 -10.63 6.87
CA PHE A 23 16.82 -9.86 6.98
C PHE A 23 18.04 -10.75 7.08
N ASN A 24 17.99 -11.81 7.87
CA ASN A 24 19.06 -12.77 8.02
C ASN A 24 19.33 -13.54 6.70
N TYR A 25 18.27 -13.94 5.99
CA TYR A 25 18.41 -14.60 4.69
C TYR A 25 19.14 -13.70 3.68
N ILE A 26 18.74 -12.44 3.57
CA ILE A 26 19.37 -11.46 2.68
C ILE A 26 20.84 -11.25 3.04
N LYS A 27 21.13 -11.10 4.34
CA LYS A 27 22.50 -10.89 4.85
C LYS A 27 23.41 -12.09 4.60
N ILE A 28 22.95 -13.31 4.94
CA ILE A 28 23.75 -14.56 4.77
C ILE A 28 24.05 -14.81 3.30
N ASN A 29 23.06 -14.59 2.43
CA ASN A 29 23.23 -14.82 0.98
C ASN A 29 23.84 -13.61 0.25
N LYS A 30 24.22 -12.54 0.96
CA LYS A 30 24.82 -11.31 0.40
C LYS A 30 24.00 -10.75 -0.77
N ILE A 31 22.65 -10.74 -0.60
CA ILE A 31 21.74 -10.23 -1.62
C ILE A 31 21.69 -8.70 -1.53
N GLU A 32 22.02 -8.02 -2.60
CA GLU A 32 21.89 -6.57 -2.72
C GLU A 32 20.47 -6.22 -3.17
N ILE A 33 19.79 -5.39 -2.39
CA ILE A 33 18.43 -4.92 -2.69
C ILE A 33 18.49 -3.45 -3.10
N ASN A 34 18.29 -3.18 -4.38
CA ASN A 34 18.20 -1.82 -4.89
C ASN A 34 16.76 -1.27 -4.92
N THR A 35 15.75 -2.13 -4.91
CA THR A 35 14.35 -1.70 -4.98
C THR A 35 13.49 -2.51 -4.02
N LEU A 36 12.76 -1.80 -3.15
CA LEU A 36 11.77 -2.38 -2.24
C LEU A 36 10.35 -2.04 -2.72
N ILE A 37 9.49 -3.05 -2.85
CA ILE A 37 8.07 -2.86 -3.13
C ILE A 37 7.25 -3.41 -1.95
N ASN A 38 6.77 -2.54 -1.08
CA ASN A 38 5.89 -2.89 0.02
C ASN A 38 4.44 -3.02 -0.49
N ASN A 39 4.09 -4.20 -1.00
CA ASN A 39 2.78 -4.47 -1.58
C ASN A 39 1.86 -5.27 -0.65
N ALA A 40 2.39 -6.02 0.31
CA ALA A 40 1.58 -6.77 1.25
C ALA A 40 0.61 -5.87 2.02
N GLY A 41 -0.61 -6.35 2.22
CA GLY A 41 -1.61 -5.60 2.96
C GLY A 41 -2.93 -6.35 3.07
N VAL A 42 -3.59 -6.13 4.19
CA VAL A 42 -4.89 -6.71 4.51
C VAL A 42 -5.90 -5.62 4.83
N GLY A 43 -7.17 -5.98 4.87
CA GLY A 43 -8.25 -5.07 5.23
C GLY A 43 -9.32 -5.77 6.03
N THR A 44 -10.04 -5.01 6.85
CA THR A 44 -11.19 -5.45 7.63
C THR A 44 -12.44 -4.70 7.18
N PHE A 45 -13.60 -5.37 7.25
CA PHE A 45 -14.89 -4.78 6.88
C PHE A 45 -15.95 -5.15 7.91
N GLY A 46 -16.61 -4.14 8.48
CA GLY A 46 -17.66 -4.27 9.48
C GLY A 46 -17.78 -3.01 10.34
N ASP A 47 -18.79 -2.97 11.20
CA ASP A 47 -18.85 -1.92 12.22
C ASP A 47 -17.67 -2.10 13.19
N PHE A 48 -16.90 -1.04 13.45
CA PHE A 48 -15.62 -1.12 14.17
C PHE A 48 -15.71 -1.86 15.51
N LYS A 49 -16.79 -1.68 16.24
CA LYS A 49 -17.05 -2.35 17.52
C LYS A 49 -17.24 -3.87 17.42
N ASP A 50 -17.56 -4.39 16.22
CA ASP A 50 -17.90 -5.80 15.98
C ASP A 50 -16.75 -6.56 15.29
N ILE A 51 -15.69 -5.87 14.88
CA ILE A 51 -14.51 -6.52 14.28
C ILE A 51 -13.66 -7.13 15.41
N LEU A 52 -13.26 -8.39 15.25
CA LEU A 52 -12.39 -9.07 16.21
C LEU A 52 -11.04 -8.36 16.29
N TRP A 53 -10.53 -8.20 17.51
CA TRP A 53 -9.24 -7.52 17.76
C TRP A 53 -8.09 -8.15 17.00
N GLU A 54 -8.02 -9.46 16.90
CA GLU A 54 -6.96 -10.21 16.23
C GLU A 54 -6.85 -9.81 14.74
N LYS A 55 -7.99 -9.49 14.09
CA LYS A 55 -8.00 -8.99 12.70
C LYS A 55 -7.52 -7.55 12.57
N GLU A 56 -7.83 -6.72 13.56
CA GLU A 56 -7.35 -5.33 13.61
C GLU A 56 -5.85 -5.31 13.90
N GLU A 57 -5.38 -6.18 14.80
CA GLU A 57 -3.97 -6.34 15.14
C GLU A 57 -3.17 -6.82 13.93
N GLU A 58 -3.62 -7.88 13.22
CA GLU A 58 -3.02 -8.35 11.97
C GLU A 58 -2.90 -7.22 10.92
N LEU A 59 -3.96 -6.42 10.79
CA LEU A 59 -3.96 -5.28 9.88
C LEU A 59 -2.89 -4.23 10.27
N ILE A 60 -2.79 -3.89 11.53
CA ILE A 60 -1.80 -2.95 12.04
C ILE A 60 -0.38 -3.51 11.84
N ASP A 61 -0.19 -4.77 12.16
CA ASP A 61 1.12 -5.43 12.05
C ASP A 61 1.60 -5.46 10.60
N ILE A 62 0.75 -5.83 9.64
CA ILE A 62 1.13 -5.92 8.23
C ILE A 62 1.20 -4.52 7.59
N ASN A 63 0.11 -3.73 7.68
CA ASN A 63 0.00 -2.50 6.90
C ASN A 63 0.86 -1.35 7.46
N ILE A 64 1.22 -1.38 8.74
CA ILE A 64 1.95 -0.31 9.43
C ILE A 64 3.31 -0.78 9.92
N LYS A 65 3.36 -1.70 10.89
CA LYS A 65 4.61 -2.09 11.54
C LYS A 65 5.59 -2.73 10.57
N SER A 66 5.14 -3.76 9.83
CA SER A 66 5.96 -4.47 8.86
C SER A 66 6.45 -3.55 7.75
N LEU A 67 5.53 -2.79 7.13
CA LEU A 67 5.89 -1.82 6.08
C LEU A 67 6.92 -0.80 6.58
N THR A 68 6.72 -0.24 7.76
CA THR A 68 7.65 0.73 8.35
C THR A 68 9.01 0.12 8.62
N LYS A 69 9.05 -1.09 9.19
CA LYS A 69 10.29 -1.80 9.51
C LYS A 69 11.08 -2.14 8.25
N LEU A 70 10.42 -2.68 7.23
CA LEU A 70 11.04 -2.97 5.93
C LEU A 70 11.55 -1.71 5.24
N THR A 71 10.73 -0.66 5.21
CA THR A 71 11.12 0.64 4.65
C THR A 71 12.37 1.18 5.34
N LYS A 72 12.38 1.22 6.67
CA LYS A 72 13.53 1.75 7.45
C LYS A 72 14.80 0.94 7.23
N TYR A 73 14.70 -0.39 7.21
CA TYR A 73 15.84 -1.29 7.03
C TYR A 73 16.46 -1.14 5.64
N PHE A 74 15.66 -1.21 4.59
CA PHE A 74 16.17 -1.15 3.21
C PHE A 74 16.54 0.25 2.77
N LEU A 75 15.89 1.30 3.29
CA LEU A 75 16.22 2.68 2.93
C LEU A 75 17.68 3.00 3.20
N GLN A 76 18.25 2.53 4.31
CA GLN A 76 19.65 2.75 4.65
C GLN A 76 20.62 2.12 3.64
N GLN A 77 20.26 0.96 3.08
CA GLN A 77 21.06 0.26 2.07
C GLN A 77 20.93 0.96 0.72
N ILE A 78 19.68 1.25 0.29
CA ILE A 78 19.39 1.86 -1.01
C ILE A 78 20.00 3.26 -1.13
N ILE A 79 20.07 4.04 -0.05
CA ILE A 79 20.71 5.36 -0.05
C ILE A 79 22.22 5.23 -0.30
N LYS A 80 22.88 4.23 0.28
CA LYS A 80 24.34 4.03 0.06
C LYS A 80 24.68 3.71 -1.39
N ASP A 81 23.78 3.03 -2.09
CA ASP A 81 23.99 2.59 -3.47
C ASP A 81 23.61 3.68 -4.49
N GLU A 82 23.02 4.81 -4.03
CA GLU A 82 22.55 5.95 -4.84
C GLU A 82 21.69 5.56 -6.05
N ASN A 83 21.15 4.34 -6.04
CA ASN A 83 20.38 3.78 -7.15
C ASN A 83 19.20 2.95 -6.64
N GLY A 84 18.07 3.03 -7.36
CA GLY A 84 16.88 2.28 -6.99
C GLY A 84 15.85 3.10 -6.23
N GLY A 85 15.11 2.46 -5.30
CA GLY A 85 14.11 3.18 -4.51
C GLY A 85 13.10 2.32 -3.78
N ILE A 86 12.09 2.97 -3.22
CA ILE A 86 11.02 2.34 -2.46
C ILE A 86 9.66 2.71 -3.03
N LEU A 87 8.84 1.70 -3.30
CA LEU A 87 7.44 1.84 -3.69
C LEU A 87 6.54 1.29 -2.58
N ASN A 88 5.89 2.15 -1.85
CA ASN A 88 4.90 1.79 -0.84
C ASN A 88 3.49 1.76 -1.45
N VAL A 89 2.74 0.67 -1.22
CA VAL A 89 1.38 0.53 -1.74
C VAL A 89 0.35 0.96 -0.69
N ALA A 90 -0.17 2.18 -0.88
CA ALA A 90 -1.30 2.71 -0.13
C ALA A 90 -2.64 2.34 -0.80
N SER A 91 -3.51 3.29 -1.02
CA SER A 91 -4.81 3.18 -1.69
C SER A 91 -5.41 4.57 -1.88
N THR A 92 -6.41 4.73 -2.76
CA THR A 92 -7.28 5.93 -2.74
C THR A 92 -8.00 6.12 -1.41
N ALA A 93 -8.12 5.07 -0.59
CA ALA A 93 -8.60 5.12 0.79
C ALA A 93 -7.74 6.01 1.72
N ALA A 94 -6.48 6.27 1.35
CA ALA A 94 -5.58 7.13 2.13
C ALA A 94 -6.04 8.59 2.22
N PHE A 95 -6.90 9.04 1.32
CA PHE A 95 -7.30 10.44 1.19
C PHE A 95 -8.59 10.81 1.92
N CYS A 96 -9.23 9.88 2.59
CA CYS A 96 -10.49 10.12 3.32
C CYS A 96 -10.68 9.17 4.50
N SER A 97 -11.72 9.43 5.34
CA SER A 97 -12.11 8.51 6.41
C SER A 97 -13.07 7.45 5.86
N GLY A 98 -12.87 6.19 6.24
CA GLY A 98 -13.66 5.06 5.74
C GLY A 98 -14.49 4.36 6.80
N PRO A 99 -15.72 4.81 7.13
CA PRO A 99 -16.62 4.05 8.00
C PRO A 99 -16.78 2.60 7.50
N ARG A 100 -16.84 1.64 8.41
CA ARG A 100 -16.82 0.18 8.20
C ARG A 100 -15.51 -0.42 7.70
N MET A 101 -14.50 0.41 7.49
CA MET A 101 -13.13 0.02 7.18
C MET A 101 -12.15 0.97 7.88
N ALA A 102 -12.45 1.35 9.11
CA ALA A 102 -11.78 2.45 9.81
C ALA A 102 -10.26 2.26 9.88
N SER A 103 -9.80 1.13 10.38
CA SER A 103 -8.37 0.83 10.52
C SER A 103 -7.66 0.69 9.17
N TYR A 104 -8.34 0.13 8.16
CA TYR A 104 -7.77 0.04 6.82
C TYR A 104 -7.50 1.44 6.22
N TYR A 105 -8.50 2.33 6.24
CA TYR A 105 -8.33 3.70 5.72
C TYR A 105 -7.26 4.46 6.51
N ALA A 106 -7.27 4.32 7.84
CA ALA A 106 -6.25 4.93 8.69
C ALA A 106 -4.84 4.40 8.38
N SER A 107 -4.68 3.08 8.20
CA SER A 107 -3.40 2.48 7.83
C SER A 107 -2.89 2.96 6.47
N LYS A 108 -3.78 3.13 5.49
CA LYS A 108 -3.38 3.63 4.17
C LYS A 108 -3.05 5.13 4.18
N ALA A 109 -3.71 5.92 5.04
CA ALA A 109 -3.32 7.30 5.30
C ALA A 109 -1.94 7.41 5.99
N TYR A 110 -1.65 6.50 6.94
CA TYR A 110 -0.32 6.39 7.53
C TYR A 110 0.75 6.13 6.45
N VAL A 111 0.54 5.15 5.56
CA VAL A 111 1.49 4.81 4.50
C VAL A 111 1.72 5.99 3.55
N LEU A 112 0.68 6.72 3.18
CA LEU A 112 0.79 7.90 2.33
C LEU A 112 1.66 8.98 3.01
N ASN A 113 1.31 9.38 4.22
CA ASN A 113 2.02 10.44 4.94
C ASN A 113 3.47 10.06 5.26
N LEU A 114 3.72 8.81 5.67
CA LEU A 114 5.08 8.30 5.88
C LEU A 114 5.91 8.40 4.59
N THR A 115 5.33 8.00 3.45
CA THR A 115 6.04 8.00 2.17
C THR A 115 6.35 9.42 1.71
N GLU A 116 5.42 10.37 1.89
CA GLU A 116 5.63 11.78 1.55
C GLU A 116 6.75 12.41 2.41
N ALA A 117 6.78 12.11 3.71
CA ALA A 117 7.84 12.58 4.61
C ALA A 117 9.23 12.04 4.18
N ILE A 118 9.33 10.73 3.96
CA ILE A 118 10.59 10.08 3.53
C ILE A 118 11.04 10.62 2.16
N TYR A 119 10.12 10.89 1.25
CA TYR A 119 10.45 11.49 -0.05
C TYR A 119 11.18 12.84 0.11
N GLU A 120 10.69 13.73 0.99
CA GLU A 120 11.34 15.01 1.23
C GLU A 120 12.73 14.83 1.89
N GLU A 121 12.87 13.89 2.82
CA GLU A 121 14.15 13.56 3.46
C GLU A 121 15.18 12.99 2.45
N CYS A 122 14.72 12.30 1.40
CA CYS A 122 15.58 11.63 0.41
C CYS A 122 15.80 12.44 -0.88
N LYS A 123 15.33 13.66 -0.99
CA LYS A 123 15.35 14.47 -2.24
C LYS A 123 16.73 14.59 -2.91
N ASN A 124 17.79 14.58 -2.11
CA ASN A 124 19.16 14.81 -2.59
C ASN A 124 20.02 13.53 -2.59
N THR A 125 19.39 12.35 -2.44
CA THR A 125 20.11 11.07 -2.34
C THR A 125 20.12 10.26 -3.63
N GLY A 126 19.46 10.73 -4.70
CA GLY A 126 19.28 9.94 -5.93
C GLY A 126 18.22 8.82 -5.84
N VAL A 127 17.73 8.52 -4.64
CA VAL A 127 16.79 7.41 -4.37
C VAL A 127 15.36 7.82 -4.73
N LYS A 128 14.64 6.93 -5.41
CA LYS A 128 13.23 7.14 -5.77
C LYS A 128 12.32 6.68 -4.63
N ILE A 129 11.48 7.56 -4.13
CA ILE A 129 10.45 7.23 -3.14
C ILE A 129 9.08 7.50 -3.74
N SER A 130 8.22 6.48 -3.76
CA SER A 130 6.88 6.57 -4.37
C SER A 130 5.82 5.92 -3.52
N CYS A 131 4.62 6.50 -3.56
CA CYS A 131 3.40 5.97 -2.97
C CYS A 131 2.40 5.60 -4.07
N LEU A 132 2.13 4.31 -4.25
CA LEU A 132 1.09 3.84 -5.15
C LEU A 132 -0.26 3.86 -4.45
N CYS A 133 -1.21 4.63 -4.97
CA CYS A 133 -2.55 4.81 -4.42
C CYS A 133 -3.61 4.30 -5.41
N PRO A 134 -3.77 2.98 -5.58
CA PRO A 134 -4.77 2.43 -6.48
C PRO A 134 -6.18 2.61 -5.93
N GLY A 135 -7.15 2.75 -6.83
CA GLY A 135 -8.55 2.49 -6.52
C GLY A 135 -8.81 0.98 -6.38
N PRO A 136 -10.06 0.55 -6.45
CA PRO A 136 -10.38 -0.88 -6.41
C PRO A 136 -9.79 -1.65 -7.59
N VAL A 137 -9.09 -2.76 -7.31
CA VAL A 137 -8.38 -3.61 -8.28
C VAL A 137 -8.98 -5.02 -8.27
N LYS A 138 -8.99 -5.71 -9.41
CA LYS A 138 -9.40 -7.12 -9.53
C LYS A 138 -8.34 -8.02 -8.88
N THR A 139 -8.52 -8.32 -7.59
CA THR A 139 -7.63 -9.19 -6.81
C THR A 139 -8.44 -9.97 -5.78
N GLY A 140 -7.82 -10.91 -5.07
CA GLY A 140 -8.43 -11.60 -3.93
C GLY A 140 -8.62 -10.74 -2.67
N PHE A 141 -8.09 -9.50 -2.64
CA PHE A 141 -8.14 -8.62 -1.48
C PHE A 141 -9.56 -8.41 -0.93
N GLN A 142 -10.52 -8.16 -1.82
CA GLN A 142 -11.90 -7.85 -1.40
C GLN A 142 -12.59 -9.03 -0.72
N GLY A 143 -12.39 -10.24 -1.25
CA GLY A 143 -12.90 -11.47 -0.65
C GLY A 143 -12.28 -11.73 0.73
N LYS A 144 -10.96 -11.56 0.85
CA LYS A 144 -10.25 -11.71 2.13
C LYS A 144 -10.68 -10.66 3.17
N ALA A 145 -10.96 -9.43 2.74
CA ALA A 145 -11.46 -8.37 3.62
C ALA A 145 -12.95 -8.49 3.96
N GLY A 146 -13.67 -9.50 3.45
CA GLY A 146 -15.11 -9.68 3.69
C GLY A 146 -16.01 -8.70 2.91
N ILE A 147 -15.49 -8.01 1.90
CA ILE A 147 -16.23 -7.02 1.11
C ILE A 147 -17.01 -7.73 0.00
N LYS A 148 -18.34 -7.69 0.08
CA LYS A 148 -19.23 -8.12 -1.01
C LYS A 148 -19.50 -6.95 -1.95
N LYS A 149 -19.07 -7.01 -3.19
CA LYS A 149 -19.38 -5.99 -4.20
C LYS A 149 -20.52 -6.43 -5.10
N SER A 150 -21.39 -5.45 -5.45
CA SER A 150 -22.39 -5.65 -6.49
C SER A 150 -21.73 -5.86 -7.86
N GLU A 151 -22.39 -6.56 -8.78
CA GLU A 151 -21.91 -6.75 -10.15
C GLU A 151 -21.60 -5.41 -10.87
N ALA A 152 -22.41 -4.39 -10.60
CA ALA A 152 -22.18 -3.05 -11.12
C ALA A 152 -20.84 -2.46 -10.63
N ALA A 153 -20.49 -2.67 -9.37
CA ALA A 153 -19.23 -2.19 -8.80
C ALA A 153 -18.00 -2.96 -9.35
N LYS A 154 -18.18 -4.22 -9.73
CA LYS A 154 -17.10 -5.04 -10.33
C LYS A 154 -16.64 -4.49 -11.69
N LYS A 155 -17.53 -3.84 -12.46
CA LYS A 155 -17.18 -3.22 -13.76
C LYS A 155 -16.21 -2.03 -13.64
N TYR A 156 -16.05 -1.47 -12.45
CA TYR A 156 -15.14 -0.33 -12.20
C TYR A 156 -13.78 -0.76 -11.63
N LEU A 157 -13.54 -2.06 -11.48
CA LEU A 157 -12.27 -2.58 -11.01
C LEU A 157 -11.23 -2.47 -12.12
N MET A 158 -10.06 -1.93 -11.78
CA MET A 158 -8.91 -1.96 -12.69
C MET A 158 -8.27 -3.36 -12.69
N ASP A 159 -7.67 -3.72 -13.82
CA ASP A 159 -6.86 -4.93 -13.88
C ASP A 159 -5.55 -4.75 -13.09
N ALA A 160 -5.11 -5.79 -12.38
CA ALA A 160 -3.90 -5.72 -11.58
C ALA A 160 -2.64 -5.50 -12.42
N LYS A 161 -2.59 -6.06 -13.64
CA LYS A 161 -1.47 -5.89 -14.57
C LYS A 161 -1.37 -4.44 -15.05
N ASP A 162 -2.50 -3.80 -15.34
CA ASP A 162 -2.52 -2.39 -15.76
C ASP A 162 -2.05 -1.48 -14.63
N VAL A 163 -2.49 -1.75 -13.39
CA VAL A 163 -2.03 -1.00 -12.20
C VAL A 163 -0.53 -1.18 -12.01
N ALA A 164 -0.01 -2.39 -12.14
CA ALA A 164 1.42 -2.68 -12.01
C ALA A 164 2.26 -1.97 -13.09
N ASN A 165 1.81 -1.99 -14.34
CA ASN A 165 2.48 -1.33 -15.45
C ASN A 165 2.54 0.20 -15.24
N ILE A 166 1.44 0.80 -14.79
CA ILE A 166 1.40 2.24 -14.46
C ILE A 166 2.35 2.54 -13.29
N ALA A 167 2.31 1.71 -12.24
CA ALA A 167 3.16 1.87 -11.08
C ALA A 167 4.65 1.82 -11.47
N TYR A 168 5.07 0.81 -12.23
CA TYR A 168 6.43 0.65 -12.70
C TYR A 168 6.91 1.86 -13.52
N LYS A 169 6.09 2.29 -14.52
CA LYS A 169 6.41 3.44 -15.39
C LYS A 169 6.57 4.73 -14.60
N GLU A 170 5.65 5.03 -13.68
CA GLU A 170 5.65 6.28 -12.93
C GLU A 170 6.70 6.27 -11.80
N PHE A 171 6.96 5.11 -11.17
CA PHE A 171 8.04 4.92 -10.22
C PHE A 171 9.41 5.20 -10.85
N ASN A 172 9.66 4.68 -12.05
CA ASN A 172 10.92 4.91 -12.75
C ASN A 172 11.16 6.39 -13.11
N LYS A 173 10.09 7.19 -13.21
CA LYS A 173 10.16 8.65 -13.38
C LYS A 173 10.38 9.40 -12.06
N GLY A 174 10.44 8.72 -10.93
CA GLY A 174 10.56 9.34 -9.60
C GLY A 174 9.30 10.04 -9.11
N LYS A 175 8.10 9.65 -9.62
CA LYS A 175 6.86 10.30 -9.22
C LYS A 175 6.46 9.90 -7.81
N LEU A 176 6.29 10.87 -6.92
CA LEU A 176 5.94 10.62 -5.52
C LEU A 176 4.58 9.93 -5.37
N ILE A 177 3.49 10.52 -5.84
CA ILE A 177 2.13 9.96 -5.69
C ILE A 177 1.64 9.42 -7.03
N ILE A 178 1.39 8.11 -7.09
CA ILE A 178 0.94 7.39 -8.28
C ILE A 178 -0.50 6.95 -8.07
N ILE A 179 -1.45 7.57 -8.76
CA ILE A 179 -2.89 7.22 -8.73
C ILE A 179 -3.28 6.66 -10.10
N PRO A 180 -3.42 5.33 -10.25
CA PRO A 180 -3.83 4.72 -11.51
C PRO A 180 -5.29 5.04 -11.86
N GLY A 181 -5.54 5.42 -13.11
CA GLY A 181 -6.86 5.71 -13.65
C GLY A 181 -7.37 7.13 -13.40
N ILE A 182 -7.90 7.76 -14.47
CA ILE A 182 -8.37 9.14 -14.41
C ILE A 182 -9.55 9.31 -13.43
N LYS A 183 -10.45 8.33 -13.35
CA LYS A 183 -11.58 8.36 -12.42
C LYS A 183 -11.10 8.40 -10.95
N ASN A 184 -10.08 7.62 -10.61
CA ASN A 184 -9.49 7.63 -9.27
C ASN A 184 -8.82 8.96 -8.95
N LYS A 185 -8.13 9.58 -9.92
CA LYS A 185 -7.54 10.92 -9.76
C LYS A 185 -8.62 11.96 -9.48
N LEU A 186 -9.71 11.93 -10.24
CA LEU A 186 -10.84 12.87 -10.05
C LEU A 186 -11.52 12.66 -8.69
N LEU A 187 -11.70 11.42 -8.25
CA LEU A 187 -12.25 11.11 -6.92
C LEU A 187 -11.37 11.66 -5.80
N VAL A 188 -10.06 11.44 -5.88
CA VAL A 188 -9.11 11.96 -4.87
C VAL A 188 -9.11 13.49 -4.89
N LEU A 189 -9.08 14.11 -6.07
CA LEU A 189 -9.11 15.57 -6.21
C LEU A 189 -10.42 16.15 -5.65
N GLY A 190 -11.57 15.59 -6.00
CA GLY A 190 -12.87 16.02 -5.49
C GLY A 190 -12.95 15.90 -3.97
N ASN A 191 -12.44 14.81 -3.40
CA ASN A 191 -12.43 14.62 -1.96
C ASN A 191 -11.58 15.67 -1.21
N LYS A 192 -10.55 16.22 -1.84
CA LYS A 192 -9.72 17.28 -1.26
C LYS A 192 -10.51 18.57 -0.99
N PHE A 193 -11.50 18.88 -1.83
CA PHE A 193 -12.33 20.08 -1.70
C PHE A 193 -13.63 19.81 -0.92
N LEU A 194 -13.97 18.56 -0.66
CA LEU A 194 -15.20 18.20 0.02
C LEU A 194 -15.01 18.30 1.55
N PRO A 195 -15.92 18.97 2.28
CA PRO A 195 -15.88 18.96 3.74
C PRO A 195 -15.83 17.53 4.30
N ARG A 196 -14.95 17.29 5.27
CA ARG A 196 -14.73 15.93 5.84
C ARG A 196 -16.00 15.27 6.36
N CYS A 197 -16.96 16.07 6.88
CA CYS A 197 -18.26 15.56 7.35
C CYS A 197 -19.12 14.99 6.21
N ILE A 198 -19.05 15.58 5.01
CA ILE A 198 -19.78 15.11 3.83
C ILE A 198 -19.08 13.88 3.25
N SER A 199 -17.76 13.95 3.08
CA SER A 199 -16.95 12.85 2.56
C SER A 199 -17.22 11.53 3.32
N ARG A 200 -17.12 11.54 4.66
CA ARG A 200 -17.35 10.33 5.47
C ARG A 200 -18.78 9.78 5.39
N LYS A 201 -19.80 10.64 5.18
CA LYS A 201 -21.18 10.19 4.97
C LYS A 201 -21.35 9.50 3.62
N ILE A 202 -20.73 10.03 2.56
CA ILE A 202 -20.73 9.41 1.23
C ILE A 202 -20.05 8.04 1.30
N ILE A 203 -18.88 7.95 1.95
CA ILE A 203 -18.16 6.66 2.09
C ILE A 203 -19.00 5.66 2.90
N LEU A 204 -19.69 6.09 3.97
CA LEU A 204 -20.59 5.20 4.72
C LEU A 204 -21.70 4.63 3.84
N LEU A 205 -22.25 5.42 2.92
CA LEU A 205 -23.29 4.97 1.99
C LEU A 205 -22.75 4.01 0.92
N THR A 206 -21.48 4.17 0.52
CA THR A 206 -20.85 3.27 -0.46
C THR A 206 -20.34 1.97 0.16
N ASN A 207 -19.94 1.99 1.44
CA ASN A 207 -19.52 0.82 2.21
C ASN A 207 -20.73 0.14 2.87
N LYS A 208 -21.75 -0.24 2.08
CA LYS A 208 -22.92 -0.97 2.59
C LYS A 208 -22.56 -2.42 2.92
N LYS A 209 -23.23 -2.98 3.96
CA LYS A 209 -23.25 -4.43 4.26
C LYS A 209 -23.93 -5.19 3.14
#